data_bcdc059bb1c028f8711288481b34111c
#
_entry.id   bcdc059bb1c028f8711288481b34111c
#
_cell.length_a   1.000
_cell.length_b   1.000
_cell.length_c   1.000
_cell.angle_alpha   90.00
_cell.angle_beta   90.00
_cell.angle_gamma   90.00
#
_symmetry.space_group_name_H-M   'P 1'
#
loop_
_entity.id
_entity.type
_entity.pdbx_description
1 polymer ?
#
loop_
_entity_poly.entity_id
_entity_poly.type
_entity_poly.pdbx_seq_one_letter_code
_entity_poly.pdbx_strand_id
1 'polypeptide(L)'
;MMRTILITYGCLSCLFSAGYGEENQPTVSDIPSCGILEAGKQTEIAALEQAAEQGDVQAQCRLVVIYARGEKIPKDERKAFAWASRAAQSGNPEGMLLLANCYYQGTGISQDIVQTRKWLLKSAEKGHPEAQFNLGILSEQGEGMAKNLQQAAVWYRKAAEQGFPPAQNNLGLCYLHGKGVKKDARQGVMWIFKAARQGFHASLEILLNIPGEGNPAGQVALEDVKTILRHDIQQGKDAGKNEEMLQMIVKSESENKQKLSELASLEEAAKKGDAEAQYKLVYMYVGRNKQKAFSWASRAAHQGSPQGMAALGELYYRGIGTDRNLDKAKEWLAKGAEQGAPAAQYNLGFLYEQGEGVEKNAQQAAIWYRKAAEQGFPAAQDKLGICYLEGLGVRKDEKEALVWLHKAARQGNSTAQYNLGVLHEKGKGTDQDLQQAAAWFRKAAEQGFAKAQFNLGIFYLLGTGVEKDERQGVMWIFKAAQQGLPRAMENLRHIPGEGSPAEQTALEEVKTILRHDIQQGKEAEKNESSYLCPLFLR
;
A
#
# COMPACT_ATOMS: atom_id res chain seq x y z
N MET A 1 7.60 1.75 11.34
CA MET A 1 6.89 1.21 10.20
C MET A 1 6.82 -0.33 10.15
N MET A 2 7.54 -1.08 10.98
CA MET A 2 7.50 -2.55 11.03
C MET A 2 6.86 -3.15 12.30
N ARG A 3 6.25 -2.32 13.16
CA ARG A 3 5.64 -2.80 14.42
C ARG A 3 4.39 -3.66 14.25
N THR A 4 3.73 -3.60 13.10
CA THR A 4 2.40 -4.21 12.89
C THR A 4 2.46 -5.56 12.17
N ILE A 5 3.60 -5.94 11.57
CA ILE A 5 3.75 -7.17 10.78
C ILE A 5 3.74 -8.45 11.64
N LEU A 6 4.00 -8.33 12.93
CA LEU A 6 4.15 -9.47 13.84
C LEU A 6 2.88 -10.29 14.09
N ILE A 7 1.69 -9.77 13.79
CA ILE A 7 0.46 -10.35 14.35
C ILE A 7 -0.60 -10.66 13.32
N THR A 8 -0.59 -9.97 12.18
CA THR A 8 -1.65 -10.14 11.20
C THR A 8 -1.50 -11.39 10.34
N TYR A 9 -0.30 -11.93 10.17
CA TYR A 9 -0.09 -13.18 9.43
C TYR A 9 -0.40 -14.44 10.25
N GLY A 10 -0.43 -14.34 11.57
CA GLY A 10 -0.51 -15.48 12.44
C GLY A 10 -1.91 -15.90 12.88
N CYS A 11 -2.86 -15.02 12.97
CA CYS A 11 -4.17 -15.39 13.51
C CYS A 11 -5.22 -15.82 12.49
N LEU A 12 -4.99 -15.67 11.18
CA LEU A 12 -6.05 -15.80 10.18
C LEU A 12 -5.89 -16.93 9.16
N SER A 13 -4.68 -17.39 8.86
CA SER A 13 -4.46 -18.35 7.77
C SER A 13 -4.41 -19.81 8.18
N CYS A 14 -4.11 -20.14 9.41
CA CYS A 14 -3.94 -21.54 9.83
C CYS A 14 -5.22 -22.31 10.20
N LEU A 15 -6.36 -21.65 10.33
CA LEU A 15 -7.63 -22.34 10.68
C LEU A 15 -8.43 -22.84 9.46
N PHE A 16 -8.00 -22.53 8.23
CA PHE A 16 -8.72 -22.97 7.02
C PHE A 16 -8.00 -24.01 6.16
N SER A 17 -6.80 -24.44 6.51
CA SER A 17 -6.07 -25.46 5.72
C SER A 17 -6.16 -26.90 6.26
N ALA A 18 -6.90 -27.15 7.32
CA ALA A 18 -7.19 -28.51 7.78
C ALA A 18 -8.57 -28.95 7.27
N GLY A 19 -8.56 -29.56 6.10
CA GLY A 19 -9.50 -30.46 5.48
C GLY A 19 -10.97 -30.47 5.95
N TYR A 20 -11.83 -29.90 5.10
CA TYR A 20 -13.13 -30.51 4.83
C TYR A 20 -13.38 -30.51 3.33
N GLY A 21 -13.55 -31.72 2.80
CA GLY A 21 -13.86 -31.97 1.41
C GLY A 21 -15.22 -31.37 1.02
N GLU A 22 -15.31 -31.04 -0.25
CA GLU A 22 -16.56 -30.69 -0.90
C GLU A 22 -17.55 -31.85 -0.82
N GLU A 23 -18.68 -31.64 -0.14
CA GLU A 23 -19.91 -32.35 -0.44
C GLU A 23 -21.13 -31.48 -0.12
N ASN A 24 -21.92 -31.24 -1.18
CA ASN A 24 -23.35 -30.86 -1.20
C ASN A 24 -23.79 -29.53 -0.59
N GLN A 25 -23.94 -28.52 -1.48
CA GLN A 25 -24.86 -27.41 -1.25
C GLN A 25 -26.31 -27.86 -1.55
N PRO A 26 -27.26 -27.67 -0.62
CA PRO A 26 -28.67 -27.69 -0.95
C PRO A 26 -29.15 -26.34 -1.44
N THR A 27 -30.00 -26.39 -2.44
CA THR A 27 -30.68 -25.28 -3.12
C THR A 27 -31.56 -24.46 -2.18
N VAL A 28 -31.56 -23.15 -2.44
CA VAL A 28 -32.35 -22.11 -1.75
C VAL A 28 -33.85 -22.35 -1.96
N SER A 29 -34.55 -22.78 -0.92
CA SER A 29 -35.96 -22.44 -0.67
C SER A 29 -36.24 -22.59 0.83
N ASP A 30 -36.87 -21.55 1.41
CA ASP A 30 -37.40 -21.46 2.77
C ASP A 30 -36.51 -20.82 3.83
N ILE A 31 -36.73 -19.51 3.98
CA ILE A 31 -36.22 -18.66 5.08
C ILE A 31 -37.24 -18.73 6.22
N PRO A 32 -36.88 -19.21 7.39
CA PRO A 32 -37.54 -18.85 8.64
C PRO A 32 -36.76 -17.79 9.38
N SER A 33 -37.52 -16.89 9.95
CA SER A 33 -37.21 -15.68 10.72
C SER A 33 -35.90 -15.66 11.54
N CYS A 34 -35.31 -14.46 11.60
CA CYS A 34 -34.09 -14.02 12.27
C CYS A 34 -33.84 -14.57 13.72
N GLY A 35 -34.89 -14.89 14.48
CA GLY A 35 -34.77 -15.38 15.84
C GLY A 35 -34.24 -16.81 16.01
N ILE A 36 -34.40 -17.68 15.01
CA ILE A 36 -33.96 -19.08 15.07
C ILE A 36 -32.45 -19.19 14.75
N LEU A 37 -31.94 -18.31 13.93
CA LEU A 37 -30.51 -18.25 13.58
C LEU A 37 -29.63 -17.78 14.76
N GLU A 38 -30.14 -16.86 15.61
CA GLU A 38 -29.41 -16.40 16.80
C GLU A 38 -29.40 -17.47 17.90
N ALA A 39 -30.51 -18.21 18.10
CA ALA A 39 -30.57 -19.29 19.07
C ALA A 39 -29.64 -20.47 18.71
N GLY A 40 -29.49 -20.79 17.41
CA GLY A 40 -28.55 -21.81 16.95
C GLY A 40 -27.09 -21.43 17.16
N LYS A 41 -26.73 -20.17 16.97
CA LYS A 41 -25.36 -19.65 17.18
C LYS A 41 -24.96 -19.63 18.67
N GLN A 42 -25.87 -19.25 19.56
CA GLN A 42 -25.65 -19.28 21.01
C GLN A 42 -25.49 -20.72 21.53
N THR A 43 -26.21 -21.67 20.97
CA THR A 43 -26.10 -23.08 21.34
C THR A 43 -24.75 -23.68 20.92
N GLU A 44 -24.21 -23.28 19.76
CA GLU A 44 -22.88 -23.72 19.28
C GLU A 44 -21.77 -23.20 20.21
N ILE A 45 -21.85 -21.96 20.66
CA ILE A 45 -20.84 -21.38 21.53
C ILE A 45 -20.91 -21.97 22.94
N ALA A 46 -22.14 -22.20 23.48
CA ALA A 46 -22.32 -22.87 24.76
C ALA A 46 -21.72 -24.29 24.75
N ALA A 47 -21.88 -25.02 23.65
CA ALA A 47 -21.28 -26.34 23.50
C ALA A 47 -19.74 -26.27 23.44
N LEU A 48 -19.16 -25.23 22.76
CA LEU A 48 -17.72 -24.99 22.75
C LEU A 48 -17.21 -24.61 24.14
N GLU A 49 -17.91 -23.76 24.88
CA GLU A 49 -17.55 -23.40 26.26
C GLU A 49 -17.55 -24.63 27.16
N GLN A 50 -18.58 -25.47 27.06
CA GLN A 50 -18.66 -26.73 27.82
C GLN A 50 -17.49 -27.68 27.51
N ALA A 51 -17.15 -27.85 26.22
CA ALA A 51 -16.01 -28.68 25.83
C ALA A 51 -14.69 -28.10 26.33
N ALA A 52 -14.51 -26.78 26.23
CA ALA A 52 -13.33 -26.07 26.71
C ALA A 52 -13.16 -26.16 28.24
N GLU A 53 -14.25 -26.11 28.99
CA GLU A 53 -14.26 -26.31 30.45
C GLU A 53 -13.87 -27.75 30.82
N GLN A 54 -14.25 -28.73 30.00
CA GLN A 54 -13.87 -30.14 30.16
C GLN A 54 -12.42 -30.43 29.76
N GLY A 55 -11.69 -29.41 29.30
CA GLY A 55 -10.25 -29.48 28.96
C GLY A 55 -9.96 -29.70 27.49
N ASP A 56 -10.95 -29.59 26.60
CA ASP A 56 -10.70 -29.60 25.16
C ASP A 56 -9.93 -28.33 24.74
N VAL A 57 -8.64 -28.53 24.47
CA VAL A 57 -7.71 -27.45 24.14
C VAL A 57 -8.04 -26.84 22.78
N GLN A 58 -8.57 -27.59 21.82
CA GLN A 58 -8.99 -27.05 20.54
C GLN A 58 -10.21 -26.12 20.68
N ALA A 59 -11.17 -26.52 21.53
CA ALA A 59 -12.29 -25.65 21.88
C ALA A 59 -11.81 -24.37 22.59
N GLN A 60 -10.83 -24.48 23.52
CA GLN A 60 -10.22 -23.31 24.17
C GLN A 60 -9.60 -22.36 23.15
N CYS A 61 -8.77 -22.86 22.22
CA CYS A 61 -8.15 -22.04 21.17
C CYS A 61 -9.19 -21.35 20.26
N ARG A 62 -10.27 -22.06 19.87
CA ARG A 62 -11.36 -21.47 19.08
C ARG A 62 -12.07 -20.35 19.83
N LEU A 63 -12.35 -20.53 21.13
CA LEU A 63 -12.98 -19.52 21.96
C LEU A 63 -12.11 -18.25 22.10
N VAL A 64 -10.78 -18.38 22.14
CA VAL A 64 -9.87 -17.21 22.10
C VAL A 64 -10.18 -16.34 20.89
N VAL A 65 -10.27 -16.96 19.72
CA VAL A 65 -10.52 -16.25 18.45
C VAL A 65 -11.91 -15.61 18.45
N ILE A 66 -12.94 -16.37 18.85
CA ILE A 66 -14.33 -15.92 18.87
C ILE A 66 -14.50 -14.72 19.82
N TYR A 67 -13.98 -14.81 21.05
CA TYR A 67 -14.07 -13.71 22.01
C TYR A 67 -13.19 -12.51 21.66
N ALA A 68 -12.03 -12.73 21.09
CA ALA A 68 -11.14 -11.64 20.66
C ALA A 68 -11.70 -10.85 19.47
N ARG A 69 -12.40 -11.50 18.55
CA ARG A 69 -12.95 -10.86 17.34
C ARG A 69 -14.37 -10.35 17.51
N GLY A 70 -15.18 -10.98 18.33
CA GLY A 70 -16.60 -10.65 18.47
C GLY A 70 -17.43 -11.03 17.23
N GLU A 71 -17.04 -12.07 16.46
CA GLU A 71 -17.69 -12.39 15.19
C GLU A 71 -19.08 -13.04 15.33
N LYS A 72 -19.31 -13.78 16.40
CA LYS A 72 -20.59 -14.49 16.67
C LYS A 72 -21.28 -14.00 17.95
N ILE A 73 -20.52 -13.38 18.82
CA ILE A 73 -20.93 -12.86 20.13
C ILE A 73 -20.21 -11.55 20.39
N PRO A 74 -20.72 -10.70 21.31
CA PRO A 74 -20.01 -9.49 21.70
C PRO A 74 -18.56 -9.77 22.11
N LYS A 75 -17.65 -8.92 21.65
CA LYS A 75 -16.23 -9.03 21.95
C LYS A 75 -15.98 -9.01 23.46
N ASP A 76 -15.22 -10.00 23.96
CA ASP A 76 -14.79 -10.07 25.35
C ASP A 76 -13.29 -10.44 25.43
N GLU A 77 -12.46 -9.42 25.46
CA GLU A 77 -11.02 -9.59 25.48
C GLU A 77 -10.52 -10.30 26.77
N ARG A 78 -11.23 -10.13 27.90
CA ARG A 78 -10.86 -10.79 29.16
C ARG A 78 -11.11 -12.30 29.08
N LYS A 79 -12.25 -12.71 28.51
CA LYS A 79 -12.51 -14.13 28.25
C LYS A 79 -11.51 -14.70 27.24
N ALA A 80 -11.19 -13.96 26.16
CA ALA A 80 -10.15 -14.38 25.20
C ALA A 80 -8.81 -14.64 25.89
N PHE A 81 -8.34 -13.72 26.73
CA PHE A 81 -7.11 -13.90 27.49
C PHE A 81 -7.18 -15.09 28.47
N ALA A 82 -8.32 -15.28 29.16
CA ALA A 82 -8.50 -16.38 30.11
C ALA A 82 -8.40 -17.75 29.39
N TRP A 83 -9.06 -17.90 28.24
CA TRP A 83 -8.99 -19.14 27.45
C TRP A 83 -7.60 -19.37 26.86
N ALA A 84 -6.94 -18.33 26.35
CA ALA A 84 -5.55 -18.42 25.87
C ALA A 84 -4.60 -18.88 26.98
N SER A 85 -4.80 -18.36 28.20
CA SER A 85 -4.00 -18.76 29.37
C SER A 85 -4.20 -20.23 29.72
N ARG A 86 -5.43 -20.73 29.71
CA ARG A 86 -5.74 -22.16 29.98
C ARG A 86 -5.12 -23.06 28.90
N ALA A 87 -5.32 -22.72 27.62
CA ALA A 87 -4.75 -23.47 26.51
C ALA A 87 -3.21 -23.50 26.53
N ALA A 88 -2.57 -22.39 26.91
CA ALA A 88 -1.11 -22.31 27.07
C ALA A 88 -0.61 -23.15 28.25
N GLN A 89 -1.33 -23.16 29.36
CA GLN A 89 -0.97 -23.93 30.57
C GLN A 89 -1.07 -25.44 30.35
N SER A 90 -1.95 -25.92 29.47
CA SER A 90 -2.03 -27.33 29.08
C SER A 90 -0.79 -27.79 28.28
N GLY A 91 0.09 -26.85 27.92
CA GLY A 91 1.29 -27.16 27.13
C GLY A 91 1.04 -27.16 25.62
N ASN A 92 -0.11 -26.73 25.14
CA ASN A 92 -0.45 -26.68 23.73
C ASN A 92 0.31 -25.52 23.03
N PRO A 93 1.05 -25.78 21.92
CA PRO A 93 1.85 -24.76 21.28
C PRO A 93 1.01 -23.65 20.61
N GLU A 94 -0.18 -23.95 20.08
CA GLU A 94 -1.10 -22.95 19.54
C GLU A 94 -1.67 -22.07 20.66
N GLY A 95 -2.08 -22.64 21.80
CA GLY A 95 -2.51 -21.87 22.96
C GLY A 95 -1.42 -20.95 23.50
N MET A 96 -0.15 -21.39 23.48
CA MET A 96 1.00 -20.54 23.83
C MET A 96 1.19 -19.39 22.86
N LEU A 97 1.01 -19.61 21.55
CA LEU A 97 1.04 -18.57 20.52
C LEU A 97 -0.09 -17.56 20.74
N LEU A 98 -1.32 -18.03 20.96
CA LEU A 98 -2.48 -17.18 21.21
C LEU A 98 -2.29 -16.31 22.46
N LEU A 99 -1.74 -16.89 23.54
CA LEU A 99 -1.42 -16.13 24.75
C LEU A 99 -0.31 -15.08 24.50
N ALA A 100 0.71 -15.43 23.73
CA ALA A 100 1.72 -14.48 23.31
C ALA A 100 1.13 -13.31 22.52
N ASN A 101 0.20 -13.59 21.62
CA ASN A 101 -0.51 -12.57 20.85
C ASN A 101 -1.37 -11.68 21.74
N CYS A 102 -2.03 -12.22 22.78
CA CYS A 102 -2.75 -11.42 23.75
C CYS A 102 -1.83 -10.41 24.49
N TYR A 103 -0.65 -10.87 24.94
CA TYR A 103 0.34 -9.97 25.56
C TYR A 103 0.90 -8.93 24.59
N TYR A 104 1.10 -9.30 23.34
CA TYR A 104 1.63 -8.37 22.34
C TYR A 104 0.63 -7.28 21.98
N GLN A 105 -0.65 -7.64 21.81
CA GLN A 105 -1.72 -6.68 21.44
C GLN A 105 -2.31 -5.95 22.63
N GLY A 106 -2.15 -6.49 23.84
CA GLY A 106 -2.83 -5.99 25.01
C GLY A 106 -4.29 -6.48 25.10
N THR A 107 -4.62 -7.65 24.49
CA THR A 107 -5.98 -8.21 24.46
C THR A 107 -6.34 -8.79 25.83
N GLY A 108 -7.24 -8.12 26.55
CA GLY A 108 -7.68 -8.51 27.89
C GLY A 108 -6.65 -8.38 29.01
N ILE A 109 -5.46 -7.89 28.70
CA ILE A 109 -4.31 -7.66 29.59
C ILE A 109 -3.51 -6.46 29.06
N SER A 110 -2.70 -5.81 29.87
CA SER A 110 -1.76 -4.80 29.40
C SER A 110 -0.69 -5.41 28.48
N GLN A 111 -0.30 -4.65 27.46
CA GLN A 111 0.76 -5.06 26.54
C GLN A 111 2.07 -5.34 27.29
N ASP A 112 2.67 -6.50 27.03
CA ASP A 112 3.95 -6.94 27.64
C ASP A 112 4.78 -7.74 26.63
N ILE A 113 5.81 -7.09 26.05
CA ILE A 113 6.69 -7.69 25.06
C ILE A 113 7.58 -8.77 25.66
N VAL A 114 7.88 -8.71 26.96
CA VAL A 114 8.71 -9.72 27.63
C VAL A 114 7.91 -11.02 27.79
N GLN A 115 6.64 -10.92 28.19
CA GLN A 115 5.74 -12.09 28.24
C GLN A 115 5.44 -12.62 26.84
N THR A 116 5.23 -11.75 25.85
CA THR A 116 5.10 -12.14 24.45
C THR A 116 6.25 -13.04 24.02
N ARG A 117 7.49 -12.57 24.17
CA ARG A 117 8.67 -13.35 23.80
C ARG A 117 8.77 -14.67 24.56
N LYS A 118 8.49 -14.67 25.87
CA LYS A 118 8.53 -15.86 26.71
C LYS A 118 7.59 -16.95 26.18
N TRP A 119 6.35 -16.59 25.85
CA TRP A 119 5.36 -17.54 25.36
C TRP A 119 5.61 -17.95 23.92
N LEU A 120 6.06 -17.02 23.04
CA LEU A 120 6.52 -17.37 21.70
C LEU A 120 7.67 -18.38 21.74
N LEU A 121 8.66 -18.20 22.63
CA LEU A 121 9.78 -19.12 22.75
C LEU A 121 9.31 -20.53 23.13
N LYS A 122 8.42 -20.65 24.13
CA LYS A 122 7.86 -21.93 24.52
C LYS A 122 7.10 -22.62 23.39
N SER A 123 6.32 -21.87 22.62
CA SER A 123 5.58 -22.39 21.47
C SER A 123 6.54 -22.81 20.33
N ALA A 124 7.53 -21.99 20.03
CA ALA A 124 8.53 -22.27 18.99
C ALA A 124 9.44 -23.46 19.30
N GLU A 125 9.79 -23.66 20.57
CA GLU A 125 10.55 -24.85 21.05
C GLU A 125 9.75 -26.12 20.90
N LYS A 126 8.41 -26.05 20.97
CA LYS A 126 7.50 -27.16 20.65
C LYS A 126 7.24 -27.34 19.15
N GLY A 127 7.92 -26.56 18.31
CA GLY A 127 7.89 -26.71 16.87
C GLY A 127 6.85 -25.88 16.14
N HIS A 128 6.05 -25.01 16.80
CA HIS A 128 5.01 -24.25 16.14
C HIS A 128 5.60 -23.28 15.10
N PRO A 129 5.30 -23.42 13.78
CA PRO A 129 6.01 -22.69 12.73
C PRO A 129 5.79 -21.18 12.78
N GLU A 130 4.58 -20.76 13.12
CA GLU A 130 4.25 -19.35 13.23
C GLU A 130 4.93 -18.69 14.45
N ALA A 131 5.03 -19.38 15.58
CA ALA A 131 5.76 -18.87 16.73
C ALA A 131 7.27 -18.74 16.42
N GLN A 132 7.83 -19.67 15.66
CA GLN A 132 9.21 -19.59 15.17
C GLN A 132 9.39 -18.37 14.25
N PHE A 133 8.47 -18.17 13.31
CA PHE A 133 8.49 -17.01 12.43
C PHE A 133 8.41 -15.69 13.21
N ASN A 134 7.51 -15.58 14.18
CA ASN A 134 7.33 -14.39 15.01
C ASN A 134 8.58 -14.09 15.87
N LEU A 135 9.25 -15.13 16.40
CA LEU A 135 10.56 -14.96 17.07
C LEU A 135 11.65 -14.48 16.10
N GLY A 136 11.59 -14.93 14.85
CA GLY A 136 12.46 -14.43 13.80
C GLY A 136 12.30 -12.92 13.61
N ILE A 137 11.06 -12.43 13.54
CA ILE A 137 10.76 -11.01 13.42
C ILE A 137 11.24 -10.23 14.66
N LEU A 138 10.92 -10.68 15.86
CA LEU A 138 11.38 -10.02 17.09
C LEU A 138 12.91 -9.91 17.14
N SER A 139 13.60 -10.96 16.70
CA SER A 139 15.07 -10.98 16.64
C SER A 139 15.63 -10.03 15.58
N GLU A 140 14.95 -9.89 14.43
CA GLU A 140 15.34 -8.97 13.36
C GLU A 140 15.12 -7.51 13.73
N GLN A 141 14.05 -7.21 14.44
CA GLN A 141 13.68 -5.85 14.86
C GLN A 141 14.40 -5.42 16.14
N GLY A 142 14.69 -6.36 17.02
CA GLY A 142 15.24 -6.10 18.36
C GLY A 142 14.15 -5.71 19.36
N GLU A 143 12.89 -6.17 19.17
CA GLU A 143 11.80 -5.90 20.10
C GLU A 143 11.84 -6.87 21.30
N GLY A 144 11.88 -6.32 22.51
CA GLY A 144 12.00 -7.09 23.75
C GLY A 144 13.32 -7.88 23.89
N MET A 145 14.29 -7.64 23.00
CA MET A 145 15.61 -8.29 22.98
C MET A 145 16.59 -7.47 22.12
N ALA A 146 17.88 -7.75 22.23
CA ALA A 146 18.87 -7.17 21.33
C ALA A 146 18.64 -7.68 19.88
N LYS A 147 18.75 -6.78 18.91
CA LYS A 147 18.66 -7.12 17.49
C LYS A 147 19.72 -8.14 17.11
N ASN A 148 19.28 -9.24 16.50
CA ASN A 148 20.18 -10.34 16.10
C ASN A 148 19.68 -10.98 14.80
N LEU A 149 20.30 -10.60 13.68
CA LEU A 149 19.92 -11.09 12.34
C LEU A 149 20.26 -12.58 12.15
N GLN A 150 21.33 -13.08 12.78
CA GLN A 150 21.70 -14.50 12.72
C GLN A 150 20.63 -15.35 13.41
N GLN A 151 20.18 -14.93 14.58
CA GLN A 151 19.12 -15.61 15.31
C GLN A 151 17.79 -15.55 14.55
N ALA A 152 17.47 -14.41 13.92
CA ALA A 152 16.31 -14.26 13.07
C ALA A 152 16.31 -15.27 11.92
N ALA A 153 17.43 -15.39 11.19
CA ALA A 153 17.56 -16.34 10.09
C ALA A 153 17.45 -17.81 10.54
N VAL A 154 17.92 -18.14 11.75
CA VAL A 154 17.75 -19.48 12.33
C VAL A 154 16.28 -19.79 12.59
N TRP A 155 15.52 -18.85 13.15
CA TRP A 155 14.10 -19.04 13.42
C TRP A 155 13.30 -19.09 12.13
N TYR A 156 13.57 -18.20 11.15
CA TYR A 156 12.94 -18.27 9.84
C TYR A 156 13.18 -19.62 9.14
N ARG A 157 14.41 -20.17 9.25
CA ARG A 157 14.74 -21.47 8.66
C ARG A 157 13.90 -22.59 9.27
N LYS A 158 13.79 -22.65 10.59
CA LYS A 158 12.97 -23.67 11.26
C LYS A 158 11.52 -23.65 10.80
N ALA A 159 10.92 -22.48 10.68
CA ALA A 159 9.55 -22.33 10.19
C ALA A 159 9.43 -22.62 8.68
N ALA A 160 10.41 -22.18 7.87
CA ALA A 160 10.43 -22.38 6.42
C ALA A 160 10.57 -23.86 6.03
N GLU A 161 11.36 -24.62 6.77
CA GLU A 161 11.54 -26.07 6.59
C GLU A 161 10.25 -26.85 6.89
N GLN A 162 9.37 -26.31 7.74
CA GLN A 162 8.03 -26.84 7.99
C GLN A 162 7.00 -26.41 6.93
N GLY A 163 7.43 -25.67 5.91
CA GLY A 163 6.55 -25.24 4.82
C GLY A 163 5.85 -23.90 5.06
N PHE A 164 6.12 -23.15 6.11
CA PHE A 164 5.43 -21.89 6.43
C PHE A 164 5.81 -20.78 5.42
N PRO A 165 4.86 -20.31 4.54
CA PRO A 165 5.21 -19.45 3.41
C PRO A 165 5.83 -18.11 3.81
N PRO A 166 5.34 -17.38 4.84
CA PRO A 166 5.97 -16.14 5.26
C PRO A 166 7.43 -16.31 5.69
N ALA A 167 7.74 -17.43 6.38
CA ALA A 167 9.10 -17.72 6.79
C ALA A 167 10.00 -18.11 5.61
N GLN A 168 9.47 -18.84 4.62
CA GLN A 168 10.18 -19.15 3.38
C GLN A 168 10.54 -17.86 2.64
N ASN A 169 9.61 -16.90 2.54
CA ASN A 169 9.85 -15.60 1.95
C ASN A 169 10.97 -14.84 2.68
N ASN A 170 10.87 -14.72 4.01
CA ASN A 170 11.83 -13.97 4.79
C ASN A 170 13.21 -14.63 4.81
N LEU A 171 13.28 -15.95 4.86
CA LEU A 171 14.55 -16.68 4.72
C LEU A 171 15.15 -16.45 3.33
N GLY A 172 14.32 -16.44 2.28
CA GLY A 172 14.76 -16.11 0.94
C GLY A 172 15.35 -14.72 0.84
N LEU A 173 14.71 -13.72 1.42
CA LEU A 173 15.23 -12.35 1.52
C LEU A 173 16.54 -12.28 2.33
N CYS A 174 16.65 -13.05 3.43
CA CYS A 174 17.90 -13.14 4.19
C CYS A 174 19.05 -13.62 3.30
N TYR A 175 18.83 -14.63 2.48
CA TYR A 175 19.85 -15.11 1.54
C TYR A 175 20.14 -14.14 0.40
N LEU A 176 19.12 -13.47 -0.18
CA LEU A 176 19.32 -12.49 -1.25
C LEU A 176 20.17 -11.30 -0.79
N HIS A 177 19.95 -10.84 0.44
CA HIS A 177 20.62 -9.65 0.97
C HIS A 177 21.82 -9.93 1.89
N GLY A 178 22.04 -11.19 2.27
CA GLY A 178 23.09 -11.56 3.23
C GLY A 178 22.77 -11.13 4.67
N LYS A 179 21.49 -11.07 5.03
CA LYS A 179 21.05 -10.67 6.37
C LYS A 179 21.06 -11.87 7.33
N GLY A 180 22.04 -11.91 8.24
CA GLY A 180 22.17 -12.98 9.22
C GLY A 180 22.62 -14.34 8.65
N VAL A 181 22.81 -14.43 7.34
CA VAL A 181 23.35 -15.58 6.60
C VAL A 181 24.32 -15.10 5.52
N LYS A 182 25.20 -15.99 5.06
CA LYS A 182 26.03 -15.69 3.87
C LYS A 182 25.11 -15.47 2.66
N LYS A 183 25.35 -14.38 1.90
CA LYS A 183 24.59 -14.06 0.70
C LYS A 183 24.67 -15.20 -0.30
N ASP A 184 23.50 -15.69 -0.74
CA ASP A 184 23.34 -16.75 -1.73
C ASP A 184 22.05 -16.54 -2.52
N ALA A 185 22.18 -15.96 -3.69
CA ALA A 185 21.03 -15.62 -4.54
C ALA A 185 20.23 -16.86 -4.97
N ARG A 186 20.91 -17.99 -5.23
CA ARG A 186 20.24 -19.23 -5.66
C ARG A 186 19.35 -19.79 -4.55
N GLN A 187 19.88 -19.91 -3.34
CA GLN A 187 19.08 -20.32 -2.20
C GLN A 187 17.95 -19.34 -1.91
N GLY A 188 18.23 -18.02 -2.01
CA GLY A 188 17.24 -16.98 -1.80
C GLY A 188 16.04 -17.12 -2.74
N VAL A 189 16.30 -17.21 -4.05
CA VAL A 189 15.26 -17.37 -5.08
C VAL A 189 14.47 -18.66 -4.88
N MET A 190 15.14 -19.77 -4.55
CA MET A 190 14.46 -21.06 -4.34
C MET A 190 13.53 -21.05 -3.12
N TRP A 191 13.88 -20.38 -2.04
CA TRP A 191 12.98 -20.23 -0.89
C TRP A 191 11.78 -19.34 -1.20
N ILE A 192 12.00 -18.23 -1.92
CA ILE A 192 10.93 -17.35 -2.38
C ILE A 192 9.99 -18.10 -3.34
N PHE A 193 10.54 -18.89 -4.25
CA PHE A 193 9.75 -19.72 -5.16
C PHE A 193 8.86 -20.74 -4.42
N LYS A 194 9.37 -21.39 -3.37
CA LYS A 194 8.56 -22.29 -2.54
C LYS A 194 7.37 -21.59 -1.91
N ALA A 195 7.55 -20.35 -1.41
CA ALA A 195 6.47 -19.56 -0.86
C ALA A 195 5.47 -19.13 -1.94
N ALA A 196 5.95 -18.68 -3.11
CA ALA A 196 5.09 -18.27 -4.22
C ALA A 196 4.20 -19.42 -4.73
N ARG A 197 4.73 -20.64 -4.81
CA ARG A 197 3.95 -21.85 -5.19
C ARG A 197 2.80 -22.15 -4.23
N GLN A 198 2.90 -21.73 -2.97
CA GLN A 198 1.84 -21.85 -1.97
C GLN A 198 0.85 -20.68 -2.00
N GLY A 199 0.96 -19.79 -3.02
CA GLY A 199 0.07 -18.64 -3.18
C GLY A 199 0.48 -17.41 -2.37
N PHE A 200 1.72 -17.34 -1.86
CA PHE A 200 2.19 -16.17 -1.14
C PHE A 200 2.56 -15.05 -2.12
N HIS A 201 1.65 -14.09 -2.34
CA HIS A 201 1.77 -13.07 -3.38
C HIS A 201 3.04 -12.21 -3.29
N ALA A 202 3.45 -11.82 -2.08
CA ALA A 202 4.68 -11.04 -1.90
C ALA A 202 5.91 -11.75 -2.50
N SER A 203 5.97 -13.08 -2.40
CA SER A 203 7.04 -13.87 -3.01
C SER A 203 6.96 -13.87 -4.54
N LEU A 204 5.76 -13.92 -5.10
CA LEU A 204 5.59 -13.85 -6.56
C LEU A 204 6.06 -12.48 -7.08
N GLU A 205 5.69 -11.39 -6.42
CA GLU A 205 6.15 -10.04 -6.79
C GLU A 205 7.68 -9.93 -6.76
N ILE A 206 8.33 -10.52 -5.75
CA ILE A 206 9.80 -10.54 -5.68
C ILE A 206 10.39 -11.29 -6.86
N LEU A 207 9.85 -12.48 -7.21
CA LEU A 207 10.32 -13.26 -8.36
C LEU A 207 10.20 -12.48 -9.67
N LEU A 208 9.09 -11.78 -9.89
CA LEU A 208 8.85 -10.96 -11.07
C LEU A 208 9.80 -9.76 -11.17
N ASN A 209 10.30 -9.25 -10.02
CA ASN A 209 11.22 -8.11 -10.00
C ASN A 209 12.71 -8.51 -10.12
N ILE A 210 13.07 -9.77 -9.89
CA ILE A 210 14.47 -10.25 -9.99
C ILE A 210 15.15 -9.87 -11.32
N PRO A 211 14.50 -10.01 -12.49
CA PRO A 211 15.11 -9.65 -13.76
C PRO A 211 15.52 -8.19 -13.90
N GLY A 212 14.82 -7.28 -13.19
CA GLY A 212 15.06 -5.83 -13.26
C GLY A 212 16.14 -5.31 -12.32
N GLU A 213 16.61 -6.11 -11.36
CA GLU A 213 17.52 -5.66 -10.29
C GLU A 213 19.03 -5.70 -10.65
N GLY A 214 19.37 -6.11 -11.89
CA GLY A 214 20.77 -6.23 -12.29
C GLY A 214 21.58 -7.25 -11.45
N ASN A 215 20.93 -8.29 -10.94
CA ASN A 215 21.52 -9.38 -10.16
C ASN A 215 21.73 -10.63 -11.02
N PRO A 216 22.92 -10.84 -11.63
CA PRO A 216 23.16 -11.98 -12.53
C PRO A 216 22.93 -13.34 -11.85
N ALA A 217 23.31 -13.48 -10.58
CA ALA A 217 23.13 -14.72 -9.84
C ALA A 217 21.63 -15.01 -9.57
N GLY A 218 20.83 -13.97 -9.35
CA GLY A 218 19.38 -14.08 -9.21
C GLY A 218 18.72 -14.51 -10.53
N GLN A 219 19.19 -13.98 -11.66
CA GLN A 219 18.71 -14.35 -12.98
C GLN A 219 19.01 -15.83 -13.32
N VAL A 220 20.22 -16.31 -13.01
CA VAL A 220 20.55 -17.74 -13.17
C VAL A 220 19.64 -18.62 -12.30
N ALA A 221 19.38 -18.21 -11.06
CA ALA A 221 18.48 -18.95 -10.17
C ALA A 221 17.03 -18.95 -10.69
N LEU A 222 16.60 -17.89 -11.37
CA LEU A 222 15.28 -17.82 -11.99
C LEU A 222 15.13 -18.77 -13.18
N GLU A 223 16.22 -19.05 -13.91
CA GLU A 223 16.23 -20.11 -14.94
C GLU A 223 16.02 -21.50 -14.33
N ASP A 224 16.62 -21.78 -13.16
CA ASP A 224 16.34 -23.01 -12.41
C ASP A 224 14.84 -23.12 -12.07
N VAL A 225 14.23 -22.02 -11.60
CA VAL A 225 12.79 -21.97 -11.31
C VAL A 225 11.94 -22.28 -12.55
N LYS A 226 12.24 -21.65 -13.69
CA LYS A 226 11.53 -21.91 -14.97
C LYS A 226 11.68 -23.36 -15.43
N THR A 227 12.84 -23.94 -15.21
CA THR A 227 13.12 -25.34 -15.55
C THR A 227 12.26 -26.28 -14.68
N ILE A 228 12.15 -26.02 -13.39
CA ILE A 228 11.29 -26.77 -12.46
C ILE A 228 9.82 -26.64 -12.88
N LEU A 229 9.36 -25.42 -13.18
CA LEU A 229 7.97 -25.19 -13.61
C LEU A 229 7.65 -25.95 -14.91
N ARG A 230 8.52 -25.90 -15.91
CA ARG A 230 8.34 -26.65 -17.17
C ARG A 230 8.27 -28.15 -16.93
N HIS A 231 9.15 -28.67 -16.08
CA HIS A 231 9.15 -30.08 -15.72
C HIS A 231 7.86 -30.49 -14.99
N ASP A 232 7.40 -29.70 -14.01
CA ASP A 232 6.18 -29.98 -13.25
C ASP A 232 4.93 -29.90 -14.13
N ILE A 233 4.87 -28.96 -15.09
CA ILE A 233 3.81 -28.87 -16.12
C ILE A 233 3.78 -30.15 -16.97
N GLN A 234 4.93 -30.61 -17.45
CA GLN A 234 5.03 -31.86 -18.22
C GLN A 234 4.59 -33.09 -17.44
N GLN A 235 4.76 -33.09 -16.12
CA GLN A 235 4.30 -34.15 -15.22
C GLN A 235 2.83 -33.99 -14.79
N GLY A 236 2.13 -32.98 -15.27
CA GLY A 236 0.74 -32.68 -14.90
C GLY A 236 0.54 -32.20 -13.47
N LYS A 237 1.61 -31.84 -12.75
CA LYS A 237 1.55 -31.34 -11.37
C LYS A 237 1.12 -29.87 -11.36
N ASP A 238 -0.05 -29.56 -10.78
CA ASP A 238 -0.60 -28.20 -10.70
C ASP A 238 -0.43 -27.42 -12.02
N ALA A 239 -0.64 -28.09 -13.16
CA ALA A 239 -0.23 -27.61 -14.49
C ALA A 239 -0.74 -26.19 -14.77
N GLY A 240 -2.00 -25.89 -14.48
CA GLY A 240 -2.58 -24.57 -14.73
C GLY A 240 -1.90 -23.44 -13.91
N LYS A 241 -1.69 -23.65 -12.61
CA LYS A 241 -1.03 -22.65 -11.74
C LYS A 241 0.45 -22.45 -12.11
N ASN A 242 1.14 -23.54 -12.41
CA ASN A 242 2.55 -23.50 -12.80
C ASN A 242 2.73 -22.85 -14.18
N GLU A 243 1.81 -23.06 -15.12
CA GLU A 243 1.80 -22.42 -16.43
C GLU A 243 1.57 -20.90 -16.31
N GLU A 244 0.59 -20.49 -15.51
CA GLU A 244 0.32 -19.06 -15.23
C GLU A 244 1.55 -18.39 -14.63
N MET A 245 2.16 -18.99 -13.60
CA MET A 245 3.38 -18.45 -12.97
C MET A 245 4.55 -18.36 -13.97
N LEU A 246 4.74 -19.38 -14.80
CA LEU A 246 5.78 -19.39 -15.83
C LEU A 246 5.55 -18.26 -16.85
N GLN A 247 4.33 -18.07 -17.32
CA GLN A 247 3.96 -16.99 -18.24
C GLN A 247 4.22 -15.61 -17.63
N MET A 248 3.85 -15.39 -16.35
CA MET A 248 4.13 -14.14 -15.65
C MET A 248 5.64 -13.86 -15.57
N ILE A 249 6.45 -14.86 -15.22
CA ILE A 249 7.92 -14.71 -15.14
C ILE A 249 8.51 -14.36 -16.52
N VAL A 250 8.14 -15.09 -17.56
CA VAL A 250 8.65 -14.87 -18.93
C VAL A 250 8.25 -13.48 -19.46
N LYS A 251 7.00 -13.06 -19.21
CA LYS A 251 6.52 -11.72 -19.57
C LYS A 251 7.32 -10.64 -18.87
N SER A 252 7.50 -10.76 -17.54
CA SER A 252 8.28 -9.80 -16.75
C SER A 252 9.75 -9.73 -17.22
N GLU A 253 10.38 -10.85 -17.53
CA GLU A 253 11.74 -10.86 -18.10
C GLU A 253 11.83 -10.10 -19.42
N SER A 254 10.87 -10.34 -20.33
CA SER A 254 10.79 -9.65 -21.62
C SER A 254 10.66 -8.13 -21.44
N GLU A 255 9.73 -7.69 -20.57
CA GLU A 255 9.52 -6.28 -20.27
C GLU A 255 10.76 -5.64 -19.64
N ASN A 256 11.42 -6.32 -18.71
CA ASN A 256 12.62 -5.82 -18.06
C ASN A 256 13.82 -5.77 -19.02
N LYS A 257 13.97 -6.77 -19.92
CA LYS A 257 15.00 -6.75 -20.96
C LYS A 257 14.80 -5.57 -21.91
N GLN A 258 13.56 -5.28 -22.30
CA GLN A 258 13.23 -4.13 -23.13
C GLN A 258 13.58 -2.82 -22.41
N LYS A 259 13.17 -2.66 -21.15
CA LYS A 259 13.50 -1.47 -20.32
C LYS A 259 15.01 -1.28 -20.15
N LEU A 260 15.76 -2.36 -19.95
CA LEU A 260 17.22 -2.29 -19.82
C LEU A 260 17.90 -1.91 -21.14
N SER A 261 17.40 -2.43 -22.27
CA SER A 261 17.89 -2.06 -23.61
C SER A 261 17.63 -0.58 -23.91
N GLU A 262 16.44 -0.09 -23.60
CA GLU A 262 16.08 1.33 -23.73
C GLU A 262 16.96 2.21 -22.84
N LEU A 263 17.18 1.83 -21.58
CA LEU A 263 18.05 2.55 -20.67
C LEU A 263 19.50 2.61 -21.19
N ALA A 264 20.03 1.49 -21.69
CA ALA A 264 21.38 1.44 -22.26
C ALA A 264 21.52 2.34 -23.50
N SER A 265 20.52 2.35 -24.38
CA SER A 265 20.46 3.23 -25.53
C SER A 265 20.42 4.71 -25.13
N LEU A 266 19.59 5.06 -24.12
CA LEU A 266 19.52 6.42 -23.58
C LEU A 266 20.84 6.83 -22.91
N GLU A 267 21.49 5.92 -22.16
CA GLU A 267 22.80 6.22 -21.55
C GLU A 267 23.88 6.47 -22.61
N GLU A 268 23.85 5.73 -23.71
CA GLU A 268 24.81 5.93 -24.82
C GLU A 268 24.57 7.27 -25.51
N ALA A 269 23.31 7.60 -25.84
CA ALA A 269 22.95 8.90 -26.42
C ALA A 269 23.34 10.07 -25.48
N ALA A 270 23.04 9.94 -24.20
CA ALA A 270 23.37 10.94 -23.19
C ALA A 270 24.88 11.14 -23.02
N LYS A 271 25.69 10.09 -23.11
CA LYS A 271 27.16 10.18 -23.11
C LYS A 271 27.70 10.91 -24.33
N LYS A 272 27.03 10.80 -25.47
CA LYS A 272 27.35 11.51 -26.73
C LYS A 272 26.90 12.98 -26.70
N GLY A 273 26.24 13.42 -25.65
CA GLY A 273 25.83 14.82 -25.46
C GLY A 273 24.37 15.11 -25.81
N ASP A 274 23.55 14.10 -26.06
CA ASP A 274 22.11 14.29 -26.27
C ASP A 274 21.44 14.79 -24.98
N ALA A 275 21.05 16.07 -24.98
CA ALA A 275 20.46 16.73 -23.82
C ALA A 275 19.07 16.19 -23.46
N GLU A 276 18.30 15.70 -24.44
CA GLU A 276 16.99 15.09 -24.20
C GLU A 276 17.15 13.72 -23.53
N ALA A 277 18.09 12.90 -24.02
CA ALA A 277 18.43 11.63 -23.39
C ALA A 277 18.93 11.83 -21.94
N GLN A 278 19.78 12.83 -21.70
CA GLN A 278 20.24 13.20 -20.36
C GLN A 278 19.05 13.57 -19.44
N TYR A 279 18.13 14.38 -19.93
CA TYR A 279 16.93 14.77 -19.20
C TYR A 279 16.02 13.57 -18.88
N LYS A 280 15.77 12.67 -19.83
CA LYS A 280 15.02 11.43 -19.60
C LYS A 280 15.66 10.55 -18.52
N LEU A 281 16.99 10.45 -18.53
CA LEU A 281 17.74 9.69 -17.52
C LEU A 281 17.58 10.26 -16.10
N VAL A 282 17.37 11.56 -15.93
CA VAL A 282 17.09 12.16 -14.60
C VAL A 282 15.88 11.46 -13.97
N TYR A 283 14.76 11.36 -14.70
CA TYR A 283 13.53 10.73 -14.19
C TYR A 283 13.69 9.24 -13.96
N MET A 284 14.43 8.55 -14.81
CA MET A 284 14.67 7.11 -14.64
C MET A 284 15.52 6.80 -13.40
N TYR A 285 16.43 7.72 -13.04
CA TYR A 285 17.35 7.52 -11.92
C TYR A 285 16.89 8.15 -10.60
N VAL A 286 15.96 9.10 -10.60
CA VAL A 286 15.58 9.87 -9.39
C VAL A 286 15.11 8.98 -8.24
N GLY A 287 14.40 7.90 -8.54
CA GLY A 287 13.94 6.90 -7.56
C GLY A 287 14.95 5.79 -7.24
N ARG A 288 15.95 5.56 -8.11
CA ARG A 288 16.88 4.43 -8.03
C ARG A 288 18.29 4.82 -7.61
N ASN A 289 18.81 5.91 -8.17
CA ASN A 289 20.15 6.43 -7.89
C ASN A 289 20.16 7.95 -7.99
N LYS A 290 19.94 8.58 -6.85
CA LYS A 290 19.82 10.03 -6.73
C LYS A 290 21.05 10.77 -7.23
N GLN A 291 22.27 10.24 -7.01
CA GLN A 291 23.54 10.83 -7.46
C GLN A 291 23.66 10.78 -8.98
N LYS A 292 23.29 9.67 -9.62
CA LYS A 292 23.23 9.58 -11.09
C LYS A 292 22.21 10.55 -11.68
N ALA A 293 21.01 10.66 -11.08
CA ALA A 293 20.00 11.62 -11.51
C ALA A 293 20.54 13.05 -11.47
N PHE A 294 21.17 13.44 -10.37
CA PHE A 294 21.81 14.76 -10.22
C PHE A 294 22.93 14.98 -11.25
N SER A 295 23.79 14.00 -11.47
CA SER A 295 24.87 14.09 -12.47
C SER A 295 24.35 14.34 -13.89
N TRP A 296 23.29 13.63 -14.30
CA TRP A 296 22.68 13.82 -15.63
C TRP A 296 21.98 15.17 -15.75
N ALA A 297 21.23 15.59 -14.73
CA ALA A 297 20.62 16.93 -14.71
C ALA A 297 21.67 18.05 -14.81
N SER A 298 22.77 17.91 -14.08
CA SER A 298 23.89 18.85 -14.12
C SER A 298 24.52 18.94 -15.51
N ARG A 299 24.76 17.79 -16.16
CA ARG A 299 25.31 17.77 -17.53
C ARG A 299 24.37 18.45 -18.53
N ALA A 300 23.08 18.10 -18.52
CA ALA A 300 22.09 18.71 -19.40
C ALA A 300 22.00 20.23 -19.19
N ALA A 301 21.98 20.68 -17.94
CA ALA A 301 21.90 22.10 -17.60
C ALA A 301 23.13 22.89 -18.08
N HIS A 302 24.35 22.35 -17.87
CA HIS A 302 25.60 23.03 -18.32
C HIS A 302 25.78 23.01 -19.84
N GLN A 303 25.10 22.11 -20.54
CA GLN A 303 25.02 22.12 -22.00
C GLN A 303 23.97 23.10 -22.54
N GLY A 304 23.30 23.84 -21.67
CA GLY A 304 22.31 24.84 -22.05
C GLY A 304 20.89 24.30 -22.25
N SER A 305 20.59 23.04 -21.87
CA SER A 305 19.22 22.52 -21.97
C SER A 305 18.28 23.19 -20.97
N PRO A 306 17.21 23.86 -21.43
CA PRO A 306 16.25 24.49 -20.52
C PRO A 306 15.55 23.49 -19.62
N GLN A 307 15.25 22.27 -20.13
CA GLN A 307 14.66 21.17 -19.37
C GLN A 307 15.67 20.62 -18.34
N GLY A 308 16.94 20.50 -18.72
CA GLY A 308 18.03 20.14 -17.81
C GLY A 308 18.19 21.13 -16.67
N MET A 309 18.09 22.44 -16.96
CA MET A 309 18.11 23.51 -15.95
C MET A 309 16.93 23.41 -14.98
N ALA A 310 15.73 23.16 -15.52
CA ALA A 310 14.54 22.93 -14.70
C ALA A 310 14.72 21.74 -13.75
N ALA A 311 15.21 20.61 -14.28
CA ALA A 311 15.46 19.40 -13.49
C ALA A 311 16.55 19.64 -12.42
N LEU A 312 17.67 20.27 -12.76
CA LEU A 312 18.75 20.56 -11.83
C LEU A 312 18.28 21.50 -10.70
N GLY A 313 17.49 22.53 -11.05
CA GLY A 313 16.89 23.44 -10.08
C GLY A 313 15.94 22.70 -9.11
N GLU A 314 15.10 21.81 -9.62
CA GLU A 314 14.23 20.97 -8.79
C GLU A 314 15.02 20.04 -7.86
N LEU A 315 16.09 19.42 -8.34
CA LEU A 315 16.94 18.54 -7.53
C LEU A 315 17.65 19.31 -6.40
N TYR A 316 18.12 20.52 -6.65
CA TYR A 316 18.65 21.41 -5.59
C TYR A 316 17.57 21.82 -4.59
N TYR A 317 16.36 22.12 -5.07
CA TYR A 317 15.23 22.47 -4.21
C TYR A 317 14.87 21.32 -3.25
N ARG A 318 14.83 20.10 -3.75
CA ARG A 318 14.46 18.91 -2.96
C ARG A 318 15.62 18.26 -2.21
N GLY A 319 16.86 18.62 -2.48
CA GLY A 319 18.04 17.94 -1.92
C GLY A 319 18.19 16.51 -2.43
N ILE A 320 17.90 16.25 -3.71
CA ILE A 320 17.98 14.91 -4.31
C ILE A 320 19.34 14.74 -5.00
N GLY A 321 20.17 13.82 -4.48
CA GLY A 321 21.53 13.58 -4.98
C GLY A 321 22.53 14.71 -4.65
N THR A 322 22.11 15.67 -3.86
CA THR A 322 22.89 16.81 -3.35
C THR A 322 22.22 17.35 -2.10
N ASP A 323 22.89 18.24 -1.36
CA ASP A 323 22.26 19.00 -0.29
C ASP A 323 21.23 19.98 -0.85
N ARG A 324 20.14 20.21 -0.09
CA ARG A 324 19.14 21.22 -0.44
C ARG A 324 19.79 22.61 -0.49
N ASN A 325 19.62 23.31 -1.61
CA ASN A 325 20.19 24.63 -1.81
C ASN A 325 19.25 25.54 -2.62
N LEU A 326 18.57 26.44 -1.92
CA LEU A 326 17.55 27.31 -2.52
C LEU A 326 18.12 28.35 -3.47
N ASP A 327 19.32 28.85 -3.21
CA ASP A 327 19.99 29.86 -4.07
C ASP A 327 20.34 29.24 -5.43
N LYS A 328 20.94 28.03 -5.43
CA LYS A 328 21.20 27.29 -6.66
C LYS A 328 19.91 26.83 -7.36
N ALA A 329 18.90 26.44 -6.61
CA ALA A 329 17.61 26.11 -7.18
C ALA A 329 17.02 27.28 -7.94
N LYS A 330 16.96 28.47 -7.31
CA LYS A 330 16.50 29.70 -7.93
C LYS A 330 17.32 30.06 -9.17
N GLU A 331 18.66 30.02 -9.06
CA GLU A 331 19.55 30.34 -10.18
C GLU A 331 19.25 29.50 -11.42
N TRP A 332 19.21 28.18 -11.26
CA TRP A 332 18.97 27.27 -12.39
C TRP A 332 17.53 27.35 -12.90
N LEU A 333 16.54 27.48 -12.01
CA LEU A 333 15.15 27.69 -12.42
C LEU A 333 14.95 28.99 -13.18
N ALA A 334 15.60 30.09 -12.74
CA ALA A 334 15.53 31.37 -13.46
C ALA A 334 16.11 31.24 -14.87
N LYS A 335 17.33 30.67 -15.00
CA LYS A 335 17.95 30.42 -16.31
C LYS A 335 17.06 29.58 -17.24
N GLY A 336 16.49 28.50 -16.73
CA GLY A 336 15.60 27.64 -17.52
C GLY A 336 14.27 28.34 -17.86
N ALA A 337 13.72 29.13 -16.95
CA ALA A 337 12.47 29.88 -17.14
C ALA A 337 12.62 31.01 -18.19
N GLU A 338 13.76 31.73 -18.19
CA GLU A 338 14.12 32.73 -19.18
C GLU A 338 14.28 32.13 -20.58
N GLN A 339 14.78 30.89 -20.67
CA GLN A 339 14.88 30.12 -21.92
C GLN A 339 13.56 29.44 -22.32
N GLY A 340 12.49 29.70 -21.59
CA GLY A 340 11.15 29.27 -21.94
C GLY A 340 10.74 27.90 -21.44
N ALA A 341 11.53 27.18 -20.62
CA ALA A 341 11.12 25.86 -20.10
C ALA A 341 9.89 25.96 -19.20
N PRO A 342 8.74 25.35 -19.55
CA PRO A 342 7.50 25.49 -18.77
C PRO A 342 7.63 24.97 -17.34
N ALA A 343 8.36 23.87 -17.15
CA ALA A 343 8.62 23.31 -15.81
C ALA A 343 9.45 24.25 -14.94
N ALA A 344 10.46 24.93 -15.52
CA ALA A 344 11.25 25.93 -14.80
C ALA A 344 10.42 27.16 -14.44
N GLN A 345 9.58 27.64 -15.37
CA GLN A 345 8.66 28.76 -15.13
C GLN A 345 7.67 28.41 -14.01
N TYR A 346 7.08 27.23 -14.05
CA TYR A 346 6.19 26.76 -12.99
C TYR A 346 6.91 26.70 -11.63
N ASN A 347 8.08 26.07 -11.57
CA ASN A 347 8.83 25.94 -10.33
C ASN A 347 9.33 27.28 -9.79
N LEU A 348 9.73 28.22 -10.66
CA LEU A 348 10.09 29.56 -10.25
C LEU A 348 8.90 30.35 -9.71
N GLY A 349 7.72 30.21 -10.35
CA GLY A 349 6.45 30.71 -9.83
C GLY A 349 6.12 30.16 -8.45
N PHE A 350 6.38 28.88 -8.23
CA PHE A 350 6.20 28.23 -6.93
C PHE A 350 7.15 28.81 -5.85
N LEU A 351 8.41 29.06 -6.18
CA LEU A 351 9.34 29.70 -5.24
C LEU A 351 8.83 31.09 -4.81
N TYR A 352 8.32 31.89 -5.74
CA TYR A 352 7.72 33.19 -5.43
C TYR A 352 6.42 33.08 -4.61
N GLU A 353 5.61 32.08 -4.87
CA GLU A 353 4.36 31.79 -4.11
C GLU A 353 4.68 31.46 -2.65
N GLN A 354 5.71 30.65 -2.41
CA GLN A 354 6.08 30.21 -1.06
C GLN A 354 7.00 31.20 -0.32
N GLY A 355 7.78 31.99 -1.04
CA GLY A 355 8.84 32.83 -0.46
C GLY A 355 10.09 32.01 -0.12
N GLU A 356 10.38 30.94 -0.86
CA GLU A 356 11.54 30.09 -0.63
C GLU A 356 12.72 30.48 -1.55
N GLY A 357 13.84 30.94 -0.97
CA GLY A 357 15.00 31.44 -1.72
C GLY A 357 14.76 32.78 -2.45
N VAL A 358 13.57 33.32 -2.33
CA VAL A 358 13.12 34.61 -2.87
C VAL A 358 12.13 35.27 -1.91
N GLU A 359 11.99 36.60 -1.98
CA GLU A 359 10.91 37.27 -1.27
C GLU A 359 9.55 36.84 -1.84
N LYS A 360 8.60 36.53 -0.96
CA LYS A 360 7.26 36.09 -1.33
C LYS A 360 6.57 37.17 -2.18
N ASN A 361 6.15 36.80 -3.39
CA ASN A 361 5.55 37.72 -4.33
C ASN A 361 4.52 37.04 -5.22
N ALA A 362 3.24 37.21 -4.89
CA ALA A 362 2.13 36.57 -5.60
C ALA A 362 2.01 37.07 -7.06
N GLN A 363 2.35 38.33 -7.33
CA GLN A 363 2.32 38.88 -8.68
C GLN A 363 3.39 38.24 -9.57
N GLN A 364 4.60 38.07 -9.07
CA GLN A 364 5.65 37.34 -9.79
C GLN A 364 5.30 35.89 -10.00
N ALA A 365 4.74 35.23 -8.98
CA ALA A 365 4.24 33.85 -9.09
C ALA A 365 3.22 33.71 -10.21
N ALA A 366 2.21 34.57 -10.24
CA ALA A 366 1.16 34.56 -11.26
C ALA A 366 1.71 34.84 -12.69
N ILE A 367 2.70 35.73 -12.83
CA ILE A 367 3.37 35.99 -14.12
C ILE A 367 4.06 34.70 -14.63
N TRP A 368 4.82 34.03 -13.77
CA TRP A 368 5.53 32.82 -14.17
C TRP A 368 4.59 31.65 -14.43
N TYR A 369 3.54 31.48 -13.62
CA TYR A 369 2.50 30.49 -13.88
C TYR A 369 1.80 30.75 -15.21
N ARG A 370 1.50 32.01 -15.57
CA ARG A 370 0.90 32.37 -16.85
C ARG A 370 1.78 31.97 -18.03
N LYS A 371 3.08 32.29 -17.99
CA LYS A 371 4.01 31.90 -19.05
C LYS A 371 4.04 30.40 -19.29
N ALA A 372 4.06 29.61 -18.21
CA ALA A 372 4.02 28.15 -18.32
C ALA A 372 2.63 27.63 -18.77
N ALA A 373 1.54 28.24 -18.30
CA ALA A 373 0.18 27.87 -18.63
C ALA A 373 -0.16 28.12 -20.10
N GLU A 374 0.32 29.23 -20.67
CA GLU A 374 0.17 29.59 -22.10
C GLU A 374 0.90 28.59 -23.01
N GLN A 375 1.98 27.96 -22.54
CA GLN A 375 2.65 26.86 -23.20
C GLN A 375 1.97 25.50 -23.00
N GLY A 376 0.82 25.46 -22.33
CA GLY A 376 0.04 24.25 -22.14
C GLY A 376 0.44 23.42 -20.92
N PHE A 377 1.31 23.89 -20.02
CA PHE A 377 1.76 23.12 -18.86
C PHE A 377 0.62 22.94 -17.84
N PRO A 378 0.11 21.68 -17.61
CA PRO A 378 -1.14 21.48 -16.90
C PRO A 378 -1.12 21.95 -15.44
N ALA A 379 0.00 21.75 -14.75
CA ALA A 379 0.14 22.20 -13.35
C ALA A 379 0.12 23.73 -13.23
N ALA A 380 0.69 24.44 -14.21
CA ALA A 380 0.67 25.89 -14.24
C ALA A 380 -0.72 26.44 -14.59
N GLN A 381 -1.46 25.76 -15.49
CA GLN A 381 -2.85 26.11 -15.80
C GLN A 381 -3.74 25.96 -14.57
N ASP A 382 -3.60 24.89 -13.78
CA ASP A 382 -4.29 24.70 -12.50
C ASP A 382 -3.94 25.83 -11.51
N LYS A 383 -2.65 26.11 -11.31
CA LYS A 383 -2.19 27.18 -10.42
C LYS A 383 -2.69 28.55 -10.85
N LEU A 384 -2.65 28.85 -12.14
CA LEU A 384 -3.17 30.12 -12.66
C LEU A 384 -4.69 30.22 -12.46
N GLY A 385 -5.42 29.12 -12.65
CA GLY A 385 -6.85 29.04 -12.33
C GLY A 385 -7.13 29.38 -10.87
N ILE A 386 -6.34 28.81 -9.93
CA ILE A 386 -6.43 29.12 -8.50
C ILE A 386 -6.07 30.60 -8.24
N CYS A 387 -5.05 31.14 -8.89
CA CYS A 387 -4.70 32.56 -8.77
C CYS A 387 -5.87 33.47 -9.13
N TYR A 388 -6.57 33.19 -10.21
CA TYR A 388 -7.76 33.94 -10.60
C TYR A 388 -8.94 33.74 -9.66
N LEU A 389 -9.13 32.52 -9.13
CA LEU A 389 -10.21 32.20 -8.22
C LEU A 389 -10.09 32.96 -6.89
N GLU A 390 -8.87 33.07 -6.38
CA GLU A 390 -8.59 33.65 -5.07
C GLU A 390 -8.08 35.09 -5.14
N GLY A 391 -7.75 35.59 -6.35
CA GLY A 391 -7.17 36.92 -6.53
C GLY A 391 -5.68 37.01 -6.10
N LEU A 392 -4.93 35.91 -6.24
CA LEU A 392 -3.53 35.83 -5.82
C LEU A 392 -2.61 36.35 -6.93
N GLY A 393 -2.10 37.57 -6.76
CA GLY A 393 -1.20 38.22 -7.73
C GLY A 393 -1.88 38.65 -9.04
N VAL A 394 -3.15 38.40 -9.20
CA VAL A 394 -4.03 38.84 -10.30
C VAL A 394 -5.36 39.30 -9.72
N ARG A 395 -6.10 40.12 -10.50
CA ARG A 395 -7.44 40.49 -10.11
C ARG A 395 -8.32 39.20 -10.10
N LYS A 396 -9.11 39.02 -9.05
CA LYS A 396 -10.05 37.91 -8.93
C LYS A 396 -11.00 37.88 -10.12
N ASP A 397 -11.07 36.72 -10.79
CA ASP A 397 -11.96 36.46 -11.91
C ASP A 397 -12.33 34.97 -11.98
N GLU A 398 -13.53 34.63 -11.52
CA GLU A 398 -14.00 33.25 -11.45
C GLU A 398 -14.26 32.63 -12.84
N LYS A 399 -14.54 33.47 -13.87
CA LYS A 399 -14.73 33.00 -15.26
C LYS A 399 -13.37 32.63 -15.88
N GLU A 400 -12.37 33.47 -15.72
CA GLU A 400 -11.01 33.16 -16.17
C GLU A 400 -10.45 31.94 -15.43
N ALA A 401 -10.74 31.80 -14.13
CA ALA A 401 -10.37 30.61 -13.37
C ALA A 401 -10.93 29.33 -14.01
N LEU A 402 -12.22 29.32 -14.39
CA LEU A 402 -12.84 28.18 -15.09
C LEU A 402 -12.13 27.85 -16.40
N VAL A 403 -11.79 28.87 -17.21
CA VAL A 403 -11.10 28.65 -18.49
C VAL A 403 -9.78 27.91 -18.28
N TRP A 404 -8.95 28.36 -17.33
CA TRP A 404 -7.65 27.75 -17.08
C TRP A 404 -7.77 26.37 -16.43
N LEU A 405 -8.68 26.20 -15.47
CA LEU A 405 -8.94 24.90 -14.86
C LEU A 405 -9.47 23.88 -15.86
N HIS A 406 -10.34 24.29 -16.79
CA HIS A 406 -10.81 23.41 -17.89
C HIS A 406 -9.66 22.96 -18.81
N LYS A 407 -8.73 23.87 -19.15
CA LYS A 407 -7.55 23.50 -19.95
C LYS A 407 -6.70 22.43 -19.22
N ALA A 408 -6.41 22.62 -17.93
CA ALA A 408 -5.67 21.67 -17.13
C ALA A 408 -6.41 20.33 -16.96
N ALA A 409 -7.70 20.38 -16.67
CA ALA A 409 -8.53 19.19 -16.42
C ALA A 409 -8.68 18.30 -17.66
N ARG A 410 -8.78 18.90 -18.86
CA ARG A 410 -8.81 18.18 -20.15
C ARG A 410 -7.50 17.43 -20.42
N GLN A 411 -6.39 17.91 -19.91
CA GLN A 411 -5.08 17.25 -19.97
C GLN A 411 -4.88 16.22 -18.85
N GLY A 412 -5.93 15.91 -18.07
CA GLY A 412 -5.88 14.89 -17.04
C GLY A 412 -5.37 15.38 -15.67
N ASN A 413 -5.17 16.68 -15.46
CA ASN A 413 -4.76 17.17 -14.14
C ASN A 413 -5.85 16.93 -13.10
N SER A 414 -5.62 16.01 -12.16
CA SER A 414 -6.62 15.59 -11.17
C SER A 414 -6.98 16.70 -10.17
N THR A 415 -6.03 17.59 -9.85
CA THR A 415 -6.29 18.75 -8.98
C THR A 415 -7.25 19.73 -9.67
N ALA A 416 -7.02 20.04 -10.94
CA ALA A 416 -7.91 20.90 -11.72
C ALA A 416 -9.30 20.28 -11.90
N GLN A 417 -9.37 18.97 -12.12
CA GLN A 417 -10.65 18.25 -12.18
C GLN A 417 -11.41 18.36 -10.85
N TYR A 418 -10.72 18.16 -9.72
CA TYR A 418 -11.32 18.37 -8.40
C TYR A 418 -11.79 19.82 -8.20
N ASN A 419 -10.97 20.81 -8.56
CA ASN A 419 -11.31 22.22 -8.44
C ASN A 419 -12.54 22.59 -9.30
N LEU A 420 -12.64 22.06 -10.53
CA LEU A 420 -13.83 22.22 -11.35
C LEU A 420 -15.07 21.61 -10.69
N GLY A 421 -14.95 20.42 -10.11
CA GLY A 421 -16.02 19.81 -9.33
C GLY A 421 -16.53 20.74 -8.24
N VAL A 422 -15.64 21.36 -7.48
CA VAL A 422 -15.97 22.33 -6.42
C VAL A 422 -16.62 23.60 -6.99
N LEU A 423 -16.16 24.09 -8.14
CA LEU A 423 -16.73 25.28 -8.75
C LEU A 423 -18.17 25.04 -9.23
N HIS A 424 -18.41 23.92 -9.90
CA HIS A 424 -19.76 23.53 -10.32
C HIS A 424 -20.69 23.24 -9.13
N GLU A 425 -20.17 22.61 -8.06
CA GLU A 425 -20.91 22.38 -6.81
C GLU A 425 -21.39 23.70 -6.18
N LYS A 426 -20.54 24.74 -6.21
CA LYS A 426 -20.81 26.03 -5.54
C LYS A 426 -21.41 27.09 -6.46
N GLY A 427 -21.50 26.85 -7.76
CA GLY A 427 -21.95 27.85 -8.73
C GLY A 427 -20.99 29.05 -8.82
N LYS A 428 -19.67 28.83 -8.71
CA LYS A 428 -18.68 29.89 -8.79
C LYS A 428 -18.15 30.07 -10.21
N GLY A 429 -18.38 31.25 -10.78
CA GLY A 429 -18.03 31.55 -12.17
C GLY A 429 -18.91 30.89 -13.22
N THR A 430 -19.80 30.02 -12.80
CA THR A 430 -20.82 29.30 -13.60
C THR A 430 -22.07 29.07 -12.76
N ASP A 431 -23.17 28.66 -13.34
CA ASP A 431 -24.33 28.20 -12.60
C ASP A 431 -24.01 26.92 -11.83
N GLN A 432 -24.67 26.71 -10.69
CA GLN A 432 -24.54 25.49 -9.94
C GLN A 432 -25.02 24.29 -10.77
N ASP A 433 -24.16 23.31 -10.94
CA ASP A 433 -24.44 22.07 -11.65
C ASP A 433 -23.85 20.87 -10.91
N LEU A 434 -24.69 20.21 -10.13
CA LEU A 434 -24.29 19.09 -9.31
C LEU A 434 -23.93 17.83 -10.11
N GLN A 435 -24.51 17.68 -11.31
CA GLN A 435 -24.20 16.57 -12.22
C GLN A 435 -22.79 16.75 -12.82
N GLN A 436 -22.48 17.98 -13.28
CA GLN A 436 -21.11 18.31 -13.72
C GLN A 436 -20.11 18.20 -12.59
N ALA A 437 -20.46 18.64 -11.38
CA ALA A 437 -19.61 18.50 -10.21
C ALA A 437 -19.26 17.02 -9.95
N ALA A 438 -20.26 16.14 -9.94
CA ALA A 438 -20.09 14.70 -9.78
C ALA A 438 -19.21 14.09 -10.89
N ALA A 439 -19.43 14.51 -12.14
CA ALA A 439 -18.64 14.02 -13.28
C ALA A 439 -17.16 14.40 -13.16
N TRP A 440 -16.85 15.61 -12.72
CA TRP A 440 -15.47 16.05 -12.50
C TRP A 440 -14.84 15.40 -11.28
N PHE A 441 -15.57 15.27 -10.16
CA PHE A 441 -15.07 14.51 -9.00
C PHE A 441 -14.77 13.05 -9.37
N ARG A 442 -15.60 12.41 -10.20
CA ARG A 442 -15.37 11.03 -10.66
C ARG A 442 -14.06 10.91 -11.43
N LYS A 443 -13.81 11.80 -12.41
CA LYS A 443 -12.55 11.79 -13.17
C LYS A 443 -11.32 11.92 -12.27
N ALA A 444 -11.37 12.81 -11.28
CA ALA A 444 -10.26 12.97 -10.32
C ALA A 444 -10.15 11.77 -9.36
N ALA A 445 -11.28 11.21 -8.92
CA ALA A 445 -11.33 10.07 -8.00
C ALA A 445 -10.78 8.79 -8.63
N GLU A 446 -11.08 8.54 -9.90
CA GLU A 446 -10.57 7.41 -10.69
C GLU A 446 -9.04 7.48 -10.86
N GLN A 447 -8.46 8.68 -10.87
CA GLN A 447 -7.01 8.89 -10.85
C GLN A 447 -6.41 8.80 -9.44
N GLY A 448 -7.20 8.46 -8.43
CA GLY A 448 -6.73 8.31 -7.07
C GLY A 448 -6.68 9.59 -6.24
N PHE A 449 -7.27 10.71 -6.67
CA PHE A 449 -7.25 11.95 -5.89
C PHE A 449 -8.16 11.85 -4.65
N ALA A 450 -7.55 11.70 -3.47
CA ALA A 450 -8.27 11.37 -2.23
C ALA A 450 -9.42 12.33 -1.88
N LYS A 451 -9.24 13.65 -2.07
CA LYS A 451 -10.30 14.63 -1.81
C LYS A 451 -11.50 14.45 -2.76
N ALA A 452 -11.23 14.11 -4.01
CA ALA A 452 -12.29 13.84 -4.99
C ALA A 452 -13.00 12.51 -4.69
N GLN A 453 -12.27 11.48 -4.28
CA GLN A 453 -12.86 10.21 -3.84
C GLN A 453 -13.82 10.44 -2.66
N PHE A 454 -13.42 11.25 -1.69
CA PHE A 454 -14.27 11.59 -0.55
C PHE A 454 -15.54 12.35 -1.00
N ASN A 455 -15.38 13.43 -1.78
CA ASN A 455 -16.54 14.20 -2.25
C ASN A 455 -17.48 13.36 -3.12
N LEU A 456 -16.94 12.55 -4.02
CA LEU A 456 -17.75 11.63 -4.83
C LEU A 456 -18.50 10.61 -3.96
N GLY A 457 -17.85 10.10 -2.92
CA GLY A 457 -18.46 9.22 -1.94
C GLY A 457 -19.66 9.89 -1.24
N ILE A 458 -19.49 11.12 -0.77
CA ILE A 458 -20.58 11.91 -0.17
C ILE A 458 -21.72 12.16 -1.19
N PHE A 459 -21.39 12.45 -2.45
CA PHE A 459 -22.39 12.64 -3.50
C PHE A 459 -23.24 11.38 -3.70
N TYR A 460 -22.63 10.19 -3.69
CA TYR A 460 -23.37 8.92 -3.75
C TYR A 460 -24.21 8.64 -2.50
N LEU A 461 -23.72 8.96 -1.28
CA LEU A 461 -24.50 8.79 -0.07
C LEU A 461 -25.76 9.67 -0.03
N LEU A 462 -25.62 10.90 -0.52
CA LEU A 462 -26.71 11.89 -0.52
C LEU A 462 -27.59 11.85 -1.77
N GLY A 463 -27.17 11.18 -2.85
CA GLY A 463 -27.84 11.26 -4.15
C GLY A 463 -27.69 12.62 -4.82
N THR A 464 -26.59 13.32 -4.57
CA THR A 464 -26.33 14.67 -5.04
C THR A 464 -25.68 14.64 -6.43
N GLY A 465 -26.40 15.04 -7.48
CA GLY A 465 -25.90 15.03 -8.86
C GLY A 465 -25.62 13.64 -9.45
N VAL A 466 -25.86 12.60 -8.68
CA VAL A 466 -25.82 11.18 -9.05
C VAL A 466 -26.99 10.45 -8.40
N GLU A 467 -27.36 9.29 -8.92
CA GLU A 467 -28.30 8.41 -8.23
C GLU A 467 -27.70 7.96 -6.89
N LYS A 468 -28.55 7.95 -5.85
CA LYS A 468 -28.12 7.54 -4.50
C LYS A 468 -27.68 6.09 -4.51
N ASP A 469 -26.44 5.83 -4.07
CA ASP A 469 -25.86 4.50 -3.93
C ASP A 469 -24.92 4.49 -2.70
N GLU A 470 -25.47 4.07 -1.58
CA GLU A 470 -24.77 4.08 -0.30
C GLU A 470 -23.55 3.14 -0.32
N ARG A 471 -23.63 2.03 -1.06
CA ARG A 471 -22.52 1.09 -1.21
C ARG A 471 -21.33 1.72 -1.94
N GLN A 472 -21.60 2.35 -3.11
CA GLN A 472 -20.56 3.08 -3.82
C GLN A 472 -20.02 4.24 -2.99
N GLY A 473 -20.89 4.94 -2.26
CA GLY A 473 -20.50 6.03 -1.37
C GLY A 473 -19.46 5.61 -0.35
N VAL A 474 -19.75 4.55 0.42
CA VAL A 474 -18.83 3.99 1.41
C VAL A 474 -17.52 3.51 0.76
N MET A 475 -17.59 2.83 -0.38
CA MET A 475 -16.39 2.35 -1.09
C MET A 475 -15.47 3.48 -1.55
N TRP A 476 -16.00 4.60 -2.06
CA TRP A 476 -15.20 5.76 -2.43
C TRP A 476 -14.58 6.46 -1.21
N ILE A 477 -15.34 6.62 -0.12
CA ILE A 477 -14.83 7.19 1.13
C ILE A 477 -13.73 6.29 1.70
N PHE A 478 -13.89 4.97 1.61
CA PHE A 478 -12.86 4.03 2.03
C PHE A 478 -11.55 4.19 1.23
N LYS A 479 -11.61 4.30 -0.10
CA LYS A 479 -10.42 4.57 -0.93
C LYS A 479 -9.70 5.86 -0.53
N ALA A 480 -10.47 6.92 -0.20
CA ALA A 480 -9.89 8.16 0.32
C ALA A 480 -9.23 7.98 1.69
N ALA A 481 -9.84 7.19 2.56
CA ALA A 481 -9.32 6.89 3.88
C ALA A 481 -8.03 6.03 3.83
N GLN A 482 -7.93 5.09 2.89
CA GLN A 482 -6.69 4.32 2.63
C GLN A 482 -5.50 5.23 2.30
N GLN A 483 -5.74 6.40 1.70
CA GLN A 483 -4.72 7.40 1.42
C GLN A 483 -4.45 8.35 2.61
N GLY A 484 -5.04 8.09 3.76
CA GLY A 484 -4.82 8.86 4.97
C GLY A 484 -5.62 10.17 5.06
N LEU A 485 -6.73 10.33 4.29
CA LEU A 485 -7.56 11.53 4.39
C LEU A 485 -8.34 11.55 5.71
N PRO A 486 -8.07 12.51 6.66
CA PRO A 486 -8.66 12.47 8.00
C PRO A 486 -10.20 12.51 8.00
N ARG A 487 -10.80 13.34 7.14
CA ARG A 487 -12.27 13.44 7.02
C ARG A 487 -12.93 12.16 6.57
N ALA A 488 -12.27 11.41 5.69
CA ALA A 488 -12.78 10.12 5.22
C ALA A 488 -12.72 9.07 6.34
N MET A 489 -11.63 9.06 7.11
CA MET A 489 -11.50 8.19 8.28
C MET A 489 -12.53 8.51 9.36
N GLU A 490 -12.77 9.79 9.62
CA GLU A 490 -13.78 10.24 10.58
C GLU A 490 -15.20 9.83 10.14
N ASN A 491 -15.53 10.05 8.86
CA ASN A 491 -16.85 9.67 8.32
C ASN A 491 -17.11 8.16 8.46
N LEU A 492 -16.12 7.31 8.12
CA LEU A 492 -16.26 5.87 8.27
C LEU A 492 -16.40 5.41 9.73
N ARG A 493 -15.88 6.16 10.71
CA ARG A 493 -16.06 5.85 12.14
C ARG A 493 -17.50 6.03 12.62
N HIS A 494 -18.23 6.97 12.05
CA HIS A 494 -19.60 7.25 12.44
C HIS A 494 -20.62 6.25 11.87
N ILE A 495 -20.31 5.58 10.75
CA ILE A 495 -21.22 4.60 10.12
C ILE A 495 -21.73 3.51 11.09
N PRO A 496 -20.91 2.87 11.97
CA PRO A 496 -21.39 1.81 12.84
C PRO A 496 -22.49 2.22 13.83
N GLY A 497 -22.54 3.51 14.21
CA GLY A 497 -23.53 4.03 15.18
C GLY A 497 -24.65 4.83 14.54
N GLU A 498 -24.36 5.57 13.48
CA GLU A 498 -25.24 6.58 12.88
C GLU A 498 -25.59 6.30 11.42
N GLY A 499 -24.87 5.35 10.76
CA GLY A 499 -25.11 5.03 9.36
C GLY A 499 -26.37 4.21 9.11
N SER A 500 -26.91 4.31 7.90
CA SER A 500 -28.03 3.49 7.45
C SER A 500 -27.67 1.99 7.42
N PRO A 501 -28.66 1.08 7.37
CA PRO A 501 -28.38 -0.36 7.22
C PRO A 501 -27.56 -0.70 5.96
N ALA A 502 -27.74 0.04 4.87
CA ALA A 502 -26.98 -0.16 3.64
C ALA A 502 -25.53 0.32 3.78
N GLU A 503 -25.29 1.45 4.45
CA GLU A 503 -23.94 1.93 4.79
C GLU A 503 -23.19 0.95 5.72
N GLN A 504 -23.89 0.43 6.72
CA GLN A 504 -23.33 -0.58 7.63
C GLN A 504 -22.96 -1.87 6.90
N THR A 505 -23.82 -2.34 5.97
CA THR A 505 -23.54 -3.50 5.13
C THR A 505 -22.32 -3.26 4.23
N ALA A 506 -22.24 -2.09 3.58
CA ALA A 506 -21.10 -1.72 2.75
C ALA A 506 -19.81 -1.62 3.56
N LEU A 507 -19.87 -1.16 4.80
CA LEU A 507 -18.72 -1.12 5.70
C LEU A 507 -18.21 -2.52 6.04
N GLU A 508 -19.09 -3.51 6.23
CA GLU A 508 -18.68 -4.90 6.45
C GLU A 508 -18.06 -5.52 5.19
N GLU A 509 -18.53 -5.18 4.00
CA GLU A 509 -17.87 -5.55 2.74
C GLU A 509 -16.44 -4.98 2.67
N VAL A 510 -16.28 -3.70 3.01
CA VAL A 510 -14.95 -3.05 3.07
C VAL A 510 -14.03 -3.77 4.06
N LYS A 511 -14.52 -4.11 5.26
CA LYS A 511 -13.76 -4.88 6.24
C LYS A 511 -13.36 -6.26 5.70
N THR A 512 -14.25 -6.89 4.95
CA THR A 512 -13.99 -8.19 4.31
C THR A 512 -12.90 -8.07 3.24
N ILE A 513 -12.96 -7.04 2.39
CA ILE A 513 -11.93 -6.74 1.39
C ILE A 513 -10.58 -6.50 2.07
N LEU A 514 -10.54 -5.67 3.12
CA LEU A 514 -9.32 -5.42 3.89
C LEU A 514 -8.72 -6.70 4.48
N ARG A 515 -9.57 -7.54 5.08
CA ARG A 515 -9.13 -8.83 5.62
C ARG A 515 -8.56 -9.73 4.52
N HIS A 516 -9.21 -9.76 3.36
CA HIS A 516 -8.75 -10.54 2.21
C HIS A 516 -7.41 -10.01 1.66
N ASP A 517 -7.27 -8.69 1.48
CA ASP A 517 -6.03 -8.06 0.97
C ASP A 517 -4.86 -8.25 1.94
N ILE A 518 -5.12 -8.14 3.25
CA ILE A 518 -4.14 -8.45 4.29
C ILE A 518 -3.73 -9.93 4.21
N GLN A 519 -4.67 -10.85 4.06
CA GLN A 519 -4.39 -12.29 3.90
C GLN A 519 -3.57 -12.61 2.65
N GLN A 520 -3.82 -11.88 1.56
CA GLN A 520 -3.09 -12.02 0.29
C GLN A 520 -1.73 -11.32 0.29
N GLY A 521 -1.38 -10.60 1.36
CA GLY A 521 -0.17 -9.78 1.41
C GLY A 521 -0.17 -8.58 0.45
N LYS A 522 -1.33 -8.26 -0.13
CA LYS A 522 -1.48 -7.11 -1.01
C LYS A 522 -1.50 -5.83 -0.20
N GLU A 523 -0.60 -4.91 -0.53
CA GLU A 523 -0.53 -3.59 0.10
C GLU A 523 -0.46 -3.62 1.65
N ALA A 524 0.17 -4.66 2.22
CA ALA A 524 0.32 -4.80 3.67
C ALA A 524 0.87 -3.52 4.32
N GLU A 525 1.85 -2.85 3.67
CA GLU A 525 2.39 -1.57 4.14
C GLU A 525 1.36 -0.43 4.11
N LYS A 526 0.47 -0.38 3.12
CA LYS A 526 -0.56 0.67 3.02
C LYS A 526 -1.76 0.40 3.93
N ASN A 527 -2.18 -0.85 4.04
CA ASN A 527 -3.36 -1.23 4.83
C ASN A 527 -3.04 -1.39 6.32
N GLU A 528 -1.81 -1.81 6.69
CA GLU A 528 -1.36 -1.96 8.08
C GLU A 528 -0.77 -0.68 8.67
N SER A 529 -0.05 0.13 7.90
CA SER A 529 0.45 1.44 8.32
C SER A 529 -0.60 2.53 8.21
N SER A 530 -1.69 2.30 7.47
CA SER A 530 -2.79 3.24 7.43
C SER A 530 -3.52 3.20 8.78
N TYR A 531 -3.86 4.37 9.28
CA TYR A 531 -4.69 4.61 10.47
C TYR A 531 -6.05 3.89 10.44
N LEU A 532 -6.32 3.10 9.39
CA LEU A 532 -7.55 2.34 9.18
C LEU A 532 -7.52 0.98 9.89
N CYS A 533 -6.37 0.32 9.98
CA CYS A 533 -6.28 -1.01 10.57
C CYS A 533 -6.73 -1.05 12.06
N PRO A 534 -6.32 -0.13 12.94
CA PRO A 534 -6.80 -0.10 14.33
C PRO A 534 -8.27 0.30 14.46
N LEU A 535 -8.85 0.92 13.42
CA LEU A 535 -10.21 1.46 13.43
C LEU A 535 -11.27 0.49 12.97
N PHE A 536 -10.91 -0.41 12.04
CA PHE A 536 -11.86 -1.29 11.37
C PHE A 536 -11.74 -2.76 11.76
N LEU A 537 -10.62 -3.15 12.35
CA LEU A 537 -10.41 -4.51 12.84
C LEU A 537 -10.65 -4.66 14.36
N ARG A 538 -10.97 -3.55 15.03
CA ARG A 538 -11.57 -3.56 16.37
C ARG A 538 -13.09 -3.73 16.20
#